data_ec904939b776d181809275506b902eca
#
_entry.id   ec904939b776d181809275506b902eca
#
_cell.length_a   1.000
_cell.length_b   1.000
_cell.length_c   1.000
_cell.angle_alpha   90.00
_cell.angle_beta   90.00
_cell.angle_gamma   90.00
#
_symmetry.space_group_name_H-M   'P 1'
#
loop_
_entity.id
_entity.type
_entity.pdbx_description
1 polymer ?
#
loop_
_entity_poly.entity_id
_entity_poly.type
_entity_poly.pdbx_seq_one_letter_code
_entity_poly.pdbx_strand_id
1 'polypeptide(L)'
;MSGVSKAIVQPLLSWYDAGHRDLPWRSEPAPYRVWVSEIMLQQTRVEAVRGYFSRWMNALPDIPALAAADEAVYTKLWEGLGYYSRVRNLHRAAVLLCEEYGGELPADYDRLLALPGVGEYTAGAVASIAFGLPVPAVDGNVLRVAARLDNDFTPITDAKFKKQTRERFAALMPSDRPGDLNQSLMELGATVCLPNGAPHCDDCPIQHLCEGFHRGNAAVLPLRAAKKARRVENRTVLVVRCGQLVGLRQRPKKGLLAGLWELPSLDGHLSPDELRAALTEMDWSVRKLLSLRPAKHIFTHVEWHMNGVYVELDAPAPALTFVTPAELRDAYALPSAFRSFVSVLEH
;
A
#
# COMPACT_ATOMS: atom_id res chain seq x y z
N MET A 1 -11.47 26.54 -22.81
CA MET A 1 -10.16 26.81 -22.15
C MET A 1 -9.98 25.77 -21.08
N SER A 2 -8.78 25.26 -20.84
CA SER A 2 -8.53 24.22 -19.83
C SER A 2 -8.83 24.77 -18.43
N GLY A 3 -9.57 24.04 -17.60
CA GLY A 3 -9.84 24.39 -16.19
C GLY A 3 -8.57 24.34 -15.33
N VAL A 4 -7.57 23.52 -15.73
CA VAL A 4 -6.25 23.49 -15.08
C VAL A 4 -5.42 24.68 -15.54
N SER A 5 -5.38 25.72 -14.73
CA SER A 5 -4.67 26.99 -14.99
C SER A 5 -4.05 27.53 -13.72
N LYS A 6 -3.19 28.58 -13.82
CA LYS A 6 -2.59 29.23 -12.65
C LYS A 6 -3.62 29.81 -11.68
N ALA A 7 -4.86 30.05 -12.14
CA ALA A 7 -5.95 30.56 -11.30
C ALA A 7 -6.34 29.62 -10.15
N ILE A 8 -6.03 28.31 -10.24
CA ILE A 8 -6.34 27.36 -9.16
C ILE A 8 -5.37 27.44 -7.98
N VAL A 9 -4.15 27.98 -8.18
CA VAL A 9 -3.05 27.89 -7.20
C VAL A 9 -3.40 28.62 -5.90
N GLN A 10 -3.71 29.90 -5.98
CA GLN A 10 -3.98 30.72 -4.79
C GLN A 10 -5.21 30.25 -4.00
N PRO A 11 -6.38 29.94 -4.63
CA PRO A 11 -7.51 29.39 -3.89
C PRO A 11 -7.22 28.06 -3.19
N LEU A 12 -6.42 27.15 -3.82
CA LEU A 12 -6.02 25.90 -3.21
C LEU A 12 -5.10 26.09 -2.01
N LEU A 13 -4.10 26.95 -2.13
CA LEU A 13 -3.18 27.25 -1.03
C LEU A 13 -3.90 27.90 0.15
N SER A 14 -4.76 28.90 -0.10
CA SER A 14 -5.55 29.55 0.96
C SER A 14 -6.51 28.58 1.67
N TRP A 15 -7.14 27.67 0.92
CA TRP A 15 -8.00 26.63 1.48
C TRP A 15 -7.20 25.62 2.30
N TYR A 16 -6.02 25.22 1.81
CA TYR A 16 -5.14 24.29 2.52
C TYR A 16 -4.64 24.87 3.84
N ASP A 17 -4.26 26.15 3.85
CA ASP A 17 -3.84 26.87 5.06
C ASP A 17 -4.96 26.99 6.10
N ALA A 18 -6.20 27.14 5.64
CA ALA A 18 -7.36 27.32 6.52
C ALA A 18 -7.78 26.05 7.29
N GLY A 19 -7.46 24.83 6.77
CA GLY A 19 -8.00 23.65 7.44
C GLY A 19 -7.64 22.28 6.87
N HIS A 20 -6.38 22.05 6.47
CA HIS A 20 -5.96 20.70 6.09
C HIS A 20 -5.91 19.77 7.30
N ARG A 21 -6.07 18.45 7.07
CA ARG A 21 -5.99 17.44 8.14
C ARG A 21 -4.61 17.44 8.79
N ASP A 22 -4.60 17.40 10.12
CA ASP A 22 -3.38 17.15 10.88
C ASP A 22 -2.96 15.68 10.72
N LEU A 23 -1.78 15.45 10.11
CA LEU A 23 -1.23 14.15 9.84
C LEU A 23 0.22 14.06 10.37
N PRO A 24 0.61 12.95 11.04
CA PRO A 24 1.92 12.84 11.71
C PRO A 24 3.14 13.09 10.80
N TRP A 25 3.00 12.91 9.51
CA TRP A 25 4.06 13.15 8.52
C TRP A 25 4.05 14.56 7.92
N ARG A 26 3.08 15.40 8.31
CA ARG A 26 2.98 16.81 7.90
C ARG A 26 3.54 17.78 8.93
N SER A 27 3.47 17.43 10.21
CA SER A 27 3.96 18.29 11.31
C SER A 27 5.47 18.50 11.26
N GLU A 28 6.22 17.50 10.81
CA GLU A 28 7.68 17.54 10.63
C GLU A 28 8.03 16.91 9.29
N PRO A 29 8.03 17.69 8.18
CA PRO A 29 8.21 17.14 6.82
C PRO A 29 9.69 16.86 6.48
N ALA A 30 10.42 16.21 7.39
CA ALA A 30 11.77 15.74 7.12
C ALA A 30 11.78 14.71 5.96
N PRO A 31 12.82 14.71 5.10
CA PRO A 31 12.83 13.87 3.88
C PRO A 31 12.51 12.39 4.10
N TYR A 32 13.09 11.77 5.11
CA TYR A 32 12.83 10.37 5.46
C TYR A 32 11.36 10.14 5.85
N ARG A 33 10.79 11.03 6.66
CA ARG A 33 9.39 10.94 7.12
C ARG A 33 8.41 11.07 5.96
N VAL A 34 8.64 12.02 5.08
CA VAL A 34 7.85 12.21 3.85
C VAL A 34 7.95 10.97 2.98
N TRP A 35 9.15 10.49 2.69
CA TRP A 35 9.35 9.31 1.85
C TRP A 35 8.64 8.06 2.40
N VAL A 36 8.82 7.74 3.67
CA VAL A 36 8.16 6.58 4.31
C VAL A 36 6.64 6.73 4.25
N SER A 37 6.10 7.90 4.59
CA SER A 37 4.65 8.12 4.56
C SER A 37 4.07 7.95 3.15
N GLU A 38 4.75 8.48 2.13
CA GLU A 38 4.33 8.37 0.73
C GLU A 38 4.31 6.91 0.25
N ILE A 39 5.31 6.11 0.64
CA ILE A 39 5.31 4.68 0.34
C ILE A 39 4.21 3.93 1.11
N MET A 40 3.94 4.27 2.37
CA MET A 40 2.86 3.66 3.15
C MET A 40 1.47 3.99 2.58
N LEU A 41 1.28 5.21 2.12
CA LEU A 41 0.00 5.71 1.56
C LEU A 41 -0.34 5.12 0.18
N GLN A 42 0.64 4.53 -0.53
CA GLN A 42 0.35 3.86 -1.80
C GLN A 42 -0.72 2.76 -1.61
N GLN A 43 -1.92 2.97 -2.15
CA GLN A 43 -3.05 2.04 -2.07
C GLN A 43 -3.53 1.70 -0.64
N THR A 44 -3.17 2.53 0.34
CA THR A 44 -3.57 2.37 1.74
C THR A 44 -4.29 3.64 2.21
N ARG A 45 -5.35 3.48 2.99
CA ARG A 45 -6.11 4.63 3.53
C ARG A 45 -5.31 5.35 4.61
N VAL A 46 -5.42 6.66 4.65
CA VAL A 46 -4.73 7.54 5.61
C VAL A 46 -4.89 7.08 7.06
N GLU A 47 -6.13 6.79 7.48
CA GLU A 47 -6.41 6.39 8.86
C GLU A 47 -5.70 5.08 9.26
N ALA A 48 -5.57 4.15 8.32
CA ALA A 48 -4.79 2.93 8.58
C ALA A 48 -3.29 3.25 8.75
N VAL A 49 -2.75 4.18 7.95
CA VAL A 49 -1.31 4.50 7.95
C VAL A 49 -0.87 5.20 9.25
N ARG A 50 -1.72 6.01 9.91
CA ARG A 50 -1.34 6.75 11.12
C ARG A 50 -0.60 5.90 12.17
N GLY A 51 -1.20 4.79 12.59
CA GLY A 51 -0.60 3.91 13.59
C GLY A 51 0.65 3.17 13.11
N TYR A 52 0.70 2.80 11.82
CA TYR A 52 1.88 2.17 11.23
C TYR A 52 3.05 3.14 11.16
N PHE A 53 2.82 4.37 10.74
CA PHE A 53 3.82 5.40 10.63
C PHE A 53 4.48 5.69 12.00
N SER A 54 3.68 5.85 13.06
CA SER A 54 4.21 6.10 14.40
C SER A 54 5.08 4.95 14.90
N ARG A 55 4.60 3.69 14.75
CA ARG A 55 5.40 2.51 15.13
C ARG A 55 6.69 2.39 14.32
N TRP A 56 6.61 2.68 13.02
CA TRP A 56 7.77 2.66 12.14
C TRP A 56 8.82 3.69 12.55
N MET A 57 8.44 4.94 12.77
CA MET A 57 9.36 6.00 13.17
C MET A 57 10.02 5.74 14.53
N ASN A 58 9.32 5.06 15.45
CA ASN A 58 9.89 4.67 16.71
C ASN A 58 10.93 3.55 16.59
N ALA A 59 10.72 2.59 15.70
CA ALA A 59 11.59 1.43 15.54
C ALA A 59 12.74 1.68 14.55
N LEU A 60 12.46 2.42 13.48
CA LEU A 60 13.37 2.71 12.36
C LEU A 60 13.33 4.22 12.08
N PRO A 61 13.97 5.05 12.93
CA PRO A 61 13.81 6.50 12.92
C PRO A 61 14.46 7.21 11.72
N ASP A 62 15.41 6.55 11.05
CA ASP A 62 16.20 7.11 9.96
C ASP A 62 16.59 6.06 8.91
N ILE A 63 17.25 6.51 7.85
CA ILE A 63 17.69 5.67 6.73
C ILE A 63 18.74 4.65 7.17
N PRO A 64 19.78 4.99 7.97
CA PRO A 64 20.73 4.03 8.48
C PRO A 64 20.10 2.91 9.32
N ALA A 65 19.16 3.24 10.19
CA ALA A 65 18.44 2.25 10.99
C ALA A 65 17.61 1.30 10.11
N LEU A 66 16.95 1.82 9.08
CA LEU A 66 16.24 1.00 8.10
C LEU A 66 17.19 0.12 7.28
N ALA A 67 18.32 0.66 6.81
CA ALA A 67 19.30 -0.08 6.00
C ALA A 67 19.93 -1.24 6.78
N ALA A 68 20.14 -1.07 8.10
CA ALA A 68 20.71 -2.09 8.98
C ALA A 68 19.68 -3.11 9.50
N ALA A 69 18.38 -2.88 9.26
CA ALA A 69 17.33 -3.73 9.82
C ALA A 69 17.21 -5.08 9.10
N ASP A 70 17.04 -6.15 9.87
CA ASP A 70 16.72 -7.47 9.34
C ASP A 70 15.37 -7.51 8.63
N GLU A 71 15.23 -8.38 7.61
CA GLU A 71 13.99 -8.54 6.85
C GLU A 71 12.78 -8.87 7.75
N ALA A 72 12.99 -9.66 8.80
CA ALA A 72 11.95 -10.00 9.75
C ALA A 72 11.39 -8.75 10.47
N VAL A 73 12.26 -7.82 10.85
CA VAL A 73 11.88 -6.60 11.58
C VAL A 73 11.02 -5.68 10.71
N TYR A 74 11.52 -5.26 9.54
CA TYR A 74 10.78 -4.32 8.72
C TYR A 74 9.53 -4.95 8.07
N THR A 75 9.51 -6.25 7.80
CA THR A 75 8.30 -6.92 7.33
C THR A 75 7.25 -7.08 8.42
N LYS A 76 7.66 -7.28 9.67
CA LYS A 76 6.75 -7.31 10.83
C LYS A 76 6.13 -5.94 11.09
N LEU A 77 6.90 -4.87 11.06
CA LEU A 77 6.39 -3.50 11.16
C LEU A 77 5.40 -3.14 10.04
N TRP A 78 5.52 -3.80 8.88
CA TRP A 78 4.65 -3.60 7.70
C TRP A 78 3.43 -4.52 7.68
N GLU A 79 3.33 -5.47 8.61
CA GLU A 79 2.27 -6.49 8.62
C GLU A 79 0.87 -5.87 8.63
N GLY A 80 0.05 -6.21 7.62
CA GLY A 80 -1.30 -5.69 7.44
C GLY A 80 -1.43 -4.54 6.44
N LEU A 81 -0.36 -3.82 6.07
CA LEU A 81 -0.39 -2.80 5.02
C LEU A 81 -0.49 -3.38 3.61
N GLY A 82 -0.08 -4.65 3.43
CA GLY A 82 -0.08 -5.31 2.11
C GLY A 82 1.00 -4.78 1.16
N TYR A 83 1.03 -5.34 -0.07
CA TYR A 83 2.01 -4.95 -1.09
C TYR A 83 3.45 -4.90 -0.55
N TYR A 84 3.92 -5.99 -0.01
CA TYR A 84 5.22 -6.10 0.68
C TYR A 84 6.44 -5.79 -0.20
N SER A 85 6.28 -5.78 -1.53
CA SER A 85 7.30 -5.25 -2.44
C SER A 85 7.66 -3.80 -2.13
N ARG A 86 6.72 -3.01 -1.58
CA ARG A 86 6.98 -1.63 -1.19
C ARG A 86 8.03 -1.55 -0.09
N VAL A 87 7.85 -2.29 0.99
CA VAL A 87 8.80 -2.26 2.13
C VAL A 87 10.15 -2.86 1.77
N ARG A 88 10.19 -3.90 0.93
CA ARG A 88 11.47 -4.44 0.43
C ARG A 88 12.20 -3.44 -0.47
N ASN A 89 11.49 -2.74 -1.33
CA ASN A 89 12.08 -1.68 -2.14
C ASN A 89 12.53 -0.50 -1.27
N LEU A 90 11.75 -0.14 -0.24
CA LEU A 90 12.11 0.89 0.73
C LEU A 90 13.43 0.55 1.43
N HIS A 91 13.58 -0.70 1.91
CA HIS A 91 14.83 -1.18 2.51
C HIS A 91 15.99 -1.19 1.50
N ARG A 92 15.79 -1.70 0.28
CA ARG A 92 16.84 -1.69 -0.76
C ARG A 92 17.28 -0.27 -1.10
N ALA A 93 16.34 0.67 -1.17
CA ALA A 93 16.67 2.08 -1.39
C ALA A 93 17.43 2.67 -0.19
N ALA A 94 17.10 2.29 1.04
CA ALA A 94 17.82 2.74 2.23
C ALA A 94 19.29 2.24 2.23
N VAL A 95 19.53 0.98 1.85
CA VAL A 95 20.88 0.44 1.68
C VAL A 95 21.66 1.24 0.64
N LEU A 96 21.07 1.46 -0.55
CA LEU A 96 21.70 2.26 -1.61
C LEU A 96 22.00 3.69 -1.15
N LEU A 97 21.09 4.31 -0.41
CA LEU A 97 21.28 5.66 0.14
C LEU A 97 22.45 5.71 1.14
N CYS A 98 22.64 4.69 1.95
CA CYS A 98 23.80 4.60 2.83
C CYS A 98 25.12 4.42 2.04
N GLU A 99 25.11 3.61 0.99
CA GLU A 99 26.29 3.33 0.17
C GLU A 99 26.73 4.50 -0.71
N GLU A 100 25.77 5.22 -1.31
CA GLU A 100 26.06 6.22 -2.33
C GLU A 100 25.79 7.68 -1.91
N TYR A 101 24.94 7.90 -0.87
CA TYR A 101 24.48 9.23 -0.48
C TYR A 101 24.68 9.54 1.02
N GLY A 102 25.53 8.75 1.71
CA GLY A 102 25.82 9.00 3.13
C GLY A 102 24.64 8.82 4.08
N GLY A 103 23.61 8.06 3.67
CA GLY A 103 22.40 7.83 4.48
C GLY A 103 21.37 8.95 4.40
N GLU A 104 21.42 9.80 3.40
CA GLU A 104 20.49 10.91 3.18
C GLU A 104 19.80 10.81 1.82
N LEU A 105 18.57 11.33 1.72
CA LEU A 105 17.87 11.46 0.44
C LEU A 105 18.45 12.63 -0.36
N PRO A 106 18.73 12.44 -1.66
CA PRO A 106 19.23 13.53 -2.50
C PRO A 106 18.12 14.57 -2.80
N ALA A 107 18.47 15.86 -2.70
CA ALA A 107 17.60 16.97 -3.11
C ALA A 107 17.61 17.14 -4.65
N ASP A 108 17.31 16.08 -5.37
CA ASP A 108 17.35 16.01 -6.84
C ASP A 108 16.28 15.02 -7.34
N TYR A 109 15.41 15.47 -8.23
CA TYR A 109 14.28 14.66 -8.71
C TYR A 109 14.73 13.40 -9.45
N ASP A 110 15.73 13.50 -10.33
CA ASP A 110 16.17 12.36 -11.16
C ASP A 110 16.89 11.31 -10.32
N ARG A 111 17.66 11.74 -9.32
CA ARG A 111 18.29 10.84 -8.35
C ARG A 111 17.25 10.17 -7.45
N LEU A 112 16.23 10.89 -7.00
CA LEU A 112 15.10 10.29 -6.27
C LEU A 112 14.36 9.26 -7.12
N LEU A 113 14.13 9.56 -8.40
CA LEU A 113 13.44 8.66 -9.34
C LEU A 113 14.23 7.37 -9.62
N ALA A 114 15.56 7.42 -9.52
CA ALA A 114 16.41 6.25 -9.71
C ALA A 114 16.40 5.26 -8.53
N LEU A 115 15.87 5.66 -7.37
CA LEU A 115 15.83 4.81 -6.18
C LEU A 115 14.86 3.62 -6.35
N PRO A 116 15.18 2.44 -5.82
CA PRO A 116 14.30 1.28 -5.85
C PRO A 116 12.89 1.57 -5.29
N GLY A 117 11.86 1.33 -6.10
CA GLY A 117 10.46 1.50 -5.69
C GLY A 117 9.95 2.95 -5.67
N VAL A 118 10.77 3.91 -6.07
CA VAL A 118 10.38 5.31 -6.23
C VAL A 118 9.96 5.54 -7.68
N GLY A 119 8.70 5.88 -7.89
CA GLY A 119 8.17 6.29 -9.19
C GLY A 119 8.01 7.81 -9.27
N GLU A 120 7.61 8.31 -10.45
CA GLU A 120 7.42 9.75 -10.74
C GLU A 120 6.61 10.50 -9.68
N TYR A 121 5.53 9.86 -9.17
CA TYR A 121 4.71 10.42 -8.09
C TYR A 121 5.51 10.59 -6.80
N THR A 122 6.14 9.50 -6.32
CA THR A 122 6.87 9.52 -5.05
C THR A 122 8.08 10.45 -5.13
N ALA A 123 8.81 10.43 -6.25
CA ALA A 123 9.92 11.38 -6.48
C ALA A 123 9.42 12.83 -6.45
N GLY A 124 8.31 13.13 -7.11
CA GLY A 124 7.71 14.48 -7.09
C GLY A 124 7.23 14.91 -5.71
N ALA A 125 6.60 13.99 -4.95
CA ALA A 125 6.15 14.28 -3.59
C ALA A 125 7.33 14.57 -2.64
N VAL A 126 8.35 13.71 -2.63
CA VAL A 126 9.55 13.94 -1.80
C VAL A 126 10.30 15.21 -2.23
N ALA A 127 10.52 15.39 -3.54
CA ALA A 127 11.20 16.57 -4.08
C ALA A 127 10.51 17.89 -3.68
N SER A 128 9.19 17.92 -3.77
CA SER A 128 8.44 19.16 -3.50
C SER A 128 8.17 19.39 -2.01
N ILE A 129 7.78 18.36 -1.27
CA ILE A 129 7.36 18.49 0.14
C ILE A 129 8.58 18.63 1.06
N ALA A 130 9.62 17.82 0.83
CA ALA A 130 10.78 17.81 1.71
C ALA A 130 11.90 18.76 1.28
N PHE A 131 12.02 19.03 -0.03
CA PHE A 131 13.13 19.84 -0.57
C PHE A 131 12.68 21.14 -1.24
N GLY A 132 11.38 21.41 -1.33
CA GLY A 132 10.86 22.65 -1.95
C GLY A 132 11.13 22.74 -3.46
N LEU A 133 11.42 21.63 -4.14
CA LEU A 133 11.64 21.64 -5.59
C LEU A 133 10.31 21.76 -6.33
N PRO A 134 10.19 22.60 -7.39
CA PRO A 134 8.94 22.84 -8.09
C PRO A 134 8.57 21.70 -9.04
N VAL A 135 8.38 20.52 -8.49
CA VAL A 135 8.02 19.29 -9.21
C VAL A 135 6.62 18.82 -8.82
N PRO A 136 5.74 18.48 -9.78
CA PRO A 136 4.39 18.01 -9.47
C PRO A 136 4.39 16.55 -8.99
N ALA A 137 3.52 16.25 -8.01
CA ALA A 137 3.22 14.91 -7.54
C ALA A 137 1.80 14.51 -8.01
N VAL A 138 1.71 13.78 -9.13
CA VAL A 138 0.42 13.44 -9.75
C VAL A 138 0.02 12.01 -9.39
N ASP A 139 -0.86 11.88 -8.41
CA ASP A 139 -1.47 10.63 -7.98
C ASP A 139 -2.89 10.44 -8.58
N GLY A 140 -3.59 9.39 -8.16
CA GLY A 140 -4.96 9.14 -8.56
C GLY A 140 -5.96 10.22 -8.12
N ASN A 141 -5.67 10.97 -7.05
CA ASN A 141 -6.49 12.10 -6.61
C ASN A 141 -6.31 13.28 -7.54
N VAL A 142 -5.08 13.63 -7.85
CA VAL A 142 -4.73 14.74 -8.75
C VAL A 142 -5.26 14.46 -10.16
N LEU A 143 -5.13 13.22 -10.68
CA LEU A 143 -5.70 12.83 -11.97
C LEU A 143 -7.24 12.99 -12.00
N ARG A 144 -7.92 12.64 -10.90
CA ARG A 144 -9.37 12.81 -10.78
C ARG A 144 -9.77 14.28 -10.76
N VAL A 145 -9.07 15.09 -9.97
CA VAL A 145 -9.29 16.53 -9.91
C VAL A 145 -9.09 17.15 -11.30
N ALA A 146 -8.00 16.80 -12.00
CA ALA A 146 -7.72 17.30 -13.36
C ALA A 146 -8.83 16.91 -14.36
N ALA A 147 -9.26 15.64 -14.36
CA ALA A 147 -10.31 15.17 -15.25
C ALA A 147 -11.64 15.94 -15.04
N ARG A 148 -11.98 16.25 -13.80
CA ARG A 148 -13.17 17.05 -13.46
C ARG A 148 -13.01 18.53 -13.79
N LEU A 149 -11.86 19.12 -13.49
CA LEU A 149 -11.58 20.53 -13.82
C LEU A 149 -11.73 20.81 -15.31
N ASP A 150 -11.22 19.89 -16.14
CA ASP A 150 -11.25 20.05 -17.61
C ASP A 150 -12.49 19.43 -18.26
N ASN A 151 -13.35 18.77 -17.50
CA ASN A 151 -14.45 17.94 -18.04
C ASN A 151 -13.97 16.91 -19.07
N ASP A 152 -12.83 16.26 -18.77
CA ASP A 152 -12.15 15.31 -19.67
C ASP A 152 -12.64 13.88 -19.42
N PHE A 153 -13.17 13.25 -20.47
CA PHE A 153 -13.67 11.88 -20.46
C PHE A 153 -12.60 10.84 -20.82
N THR A 154 -11.36 11.24 -21.03
CA THR A 154 -10.26 10.28 -21.21
C THR A 154 -10.07 9.47 -19.91
N PRO A 155 -9.99 8.14 -19.99
CA PRO A 155 -9.73 7.33 -18.81
C PRO A 155 -8.47 7.77 -18.07
N ILE A 156 -8.54 7.97 -16.76
CA ILE A 156 -7.37 8.39 -15.96
C ILE A 156 -6.25 7.35 -15.92
N THR A 157 -6.47 6.16 -16.45
CA THR A 157 -5.45 5.11 -16.64
C THR A 157 -4.65 5.29 -17.93
N ASP A 158 -5.12 6.15 -18.84
CA ASP A 158 -4.46 6.45 -20.11
C ASP A 158 -3.09 7.12 -19.88
N ALA A 159 -2.06 6.64 -20.58
CA ALA A 159 -0.69 7.12 -20.42
C ALA A 159 -0.49 8.55 -20.91
N LYS A 160 -1.17 8.92 -22.01
CA LYS A 160 -1.10 10.27 -22.59
C LYS A 160 -1.77 11.28 -21.66
N PHE A 161 -2.95 10.94 -21.11
CA PHE A 161 -3.64 11.76 -20.11
C PHE A 161 -2.76 12.02 -18.89
N LYS A 162 -2.12 10.98 -18.33
CA LYS A 162 -1.22 11.12 -17.19
C LYS A 162 -0.04 12.05 -17.50
N LYS A 163 0.60 11.84 -18.64
CA LYS A 163 1.74 12.65 -19.08
C LYS A 163 1.34 14.12 -19.24
N GLN A 164 0.24 14.39 -19.97
CA GLN A 164 -0.26 15.76 -20.17
C GLN A 164 -0.68 16.44 -18.87
N THR A 165 -1.30 15.70 -17.95
CA THR A 165 -1.66 16.21 -16.63
C THR A 165 -0.41 16.62 -15.87
N ARG A 166 0.63 15.78 -15.84
CA ARG A 166 1.89 16.10 -15.18
C ARG A 166 2.57 17.35 -15.78
N GLU A 167 2.66 17.44 -17.10
CA GLU A 167 3.24 18.60 -17.81
C GLU A 167 2.49 19.90 -17.47
N ARG A 168 1.16 19.84 -17.43
CA ARG A 168 0.34 21.00 -17.07
C ARG A 168 0.54 21.42 -15.62
N PHE A 169 0.54 20.48 -14.68
CA PHE A 169 0.82 20.81 -13.27
C PHE A 169 2.25 21.30 -13.06
N ALA A 170 3.24 20.78 -13.79
CA ALA A 170 4.61 21.28 -13.73
C ALA A 170 4.69 22.79 -14.08
N ALA A 171 3.92 23.23 -15.07
CA ALA A 171 3.85 24.64 -15.45
C ALA A 171 3.13 25.55 -14.42
N LEU A 172 2.45 24.96 -13.44
CA LEU A 172 1.72 25.69 -12.39
C LEU A 172 2.46 25.73 -11.04
N MET A 173 3.53 24.91 -10.89
CA MET A 173 4.23 24.80 -9.61
C MET A 173 4.77 26.15 -9.16
N PRO A 174 4.37 26.65 -7.96
CA PRO A 174 4.95 27.85 -7.39
C PRO A 174 6.38 27.57 -6.94
N SER A 175 7.24 28.57 -7.01
CA SER A 175 8.65 28.43 -6.60
C SER A 175 8.85 28.47 -5.09
N ASP A 176 7.91 29.04 -4.35
CA ASP A 176 7.98 29.26 -2.91
C ASP A 176 7.26 28.17 -2.09
N ARG A 177 6.17 27.60 -2.62
CA ARG A 177 5.30 26.64 -1.90
C ARG A 177 4.90 25.42 -2.75
N PRO A 178 5.83 24.74 -3.45
CA PRO A 178 5.47 23.62 -4.34
C PRO A 178 4.91 22.41 -3.58
N GLY A 179 5.46 22.12 -2.40
CA GLY A 179 4.97 21.02 -1.54
C GLY A 179 3.54 21.24 -1.07
N ASP A 180 3.19 22.48 -0.70
CA ASP A 180 1.84 22.82 -0.26
C ASP A 180 0.82 22.71 -1.39
N LEU A 181 1.19 23.11 -2.61
CA LEU A 181 0.30 22.94 -3.77
C LEU A 181 0.04 21.45 -4.05
N ASN A 182 1.06 20.60 -4.03
CA ASN A 182 0.90 19.17 -4.20
C ASN A 182 0.02 18.57 -3.08
N GLN A 183 0.29 18.93 -1.83
CA GLN A 183 -0.51 18.47 -0.69
C GLN A 183 -1.96 18.97 -0.75
N SER A 184 -2.20 20.21 -1.17
CA SER A 184 -3.55 20.78 -1.31
C SER A 184 -4.38 20.05 -2.36
N LEU A 185 -3.78 19.67 -3.49
CA LEU A 185 -4.44 18.87 -4.54
C LEU A 185 -4.80 17.46 -4.04
N MET A 186 -3.86 16.80 -3.34
CA MET A 186 -4.11 15.50 -2.73
C MET A 186 -5.21 15.57 -1.66
N GLU A 187 -5.18 16.61 -0.81
CA GLU A 187 -6.15 16.84 0.25
C GLU A 187 -7.53 17.11 -0.34
N LEU A 188 -7.63 17.99 -1.36
CA LEU A 188 -8.86 18.24 -2.09
C LEU A 188 -9.46 16.94 -2.65
N GLY A 189 -8.63 16.12 -3.27
CA GLY A 189 -9.06 14.83 -3.78
C GLY A 189 -9.52 13.86 -2.70
N ALA A 190 -8.91 13.91 -1.52
CA ALA A 190 -9.24 13.01 -0.42
C ALA A 190 -10.48 13.41 0.38
N THR A 191 -10.80 14.71 0.47
CA THR A 191 -11.83 15.24 1.40
C THR A 191 -13.02 15.89 0.70
N VAL A 192 -12.83 16.47 -0.47
CA VAL A 192 -13.86 17.24 -1.19
C VAL A 192 -14.20 16.60 -2.54
N CYS A 193 -13.22 16.45 -3.42
CA CYS A 193 -13.37 15.89 -4.76
C CYS A 193 -13.35 14.37 -4.73
N LEU A 194 -14.27 13.72 -4.03
CA LEU A 194 -14.27 12.30 -3.67
C LEU A 194 -14.29 11.33 -4.86
N PRO A 195 -13.68 10.11 -4.71
CA PRO A 195 -13.59 9.13 -5.80
C PRO A 195 -14.88 8.36 -6.08
N ASN A 196 -15.77 8.26 -5.10
CA ASN A 196 -17.01 7.49 -5.19
C ASN A 196 -18.17 8.36 -4.75
N GLY A 197 -19.28 8.31 -5.51
CA GLY A 197 -20.46 9.15 -5.27
C GLY A 197 -20.27 10.60 -5.75
N ALA A 198 -21.19 11.47 -5.33
CA ALA A 198 -21.13 12.88 -5.65
C ALA A 198 -19.98 13.56 -4.88
N PRO A 199 -19.12 14.35 -5.52
CA PRO A 199 -18.13 15.17 -4.83
C PRO A 199 -18.83 16.31 -4.05
N HIS A 200 -18.20 16.81 -3.00
CA HIS A 200 -18.68 17.94 -2.21
C HIS A 200 -18.31 19.26 -2.91
N CYS A 201 -18.96 19.53 -4.04
CA CYS A 201 -18.60 20.67 -4.88
C CYS A 201 -18.84 22.02 -4.19
N ASP A 202 -19.80 22.11 -3.30
CA ASP A 202 -20.12 23.35 -2.57
C ASP A 202 -19.02 23.76 -1.58
N ASP A 203 -18.19 22.81 -1.14
CA ASP A 203 -17.02 23.02 -0.27
C ASP A 203 -15.72 23.22 -1.08
N CYS A 204 -15.79 23.21 -2.42
CA CYS A 204 -14.60 23.20 -3.27
C CYS A 204 -14.07 24.62 -3.52
N PRO A 205 -12.81 24.95 -3.14
CA PRO A 205 -12.25 26.28 -3.31
C PRO A 205 -12.09 26.69 -4.79
N ILE A 206 -12.10 25.72 -5.70
CA ILE A 206 -11.92 25.93 -7.14
C ILE A 206 -13.15 25.53 -7.95
N GLN A 207 -14.34 25.45 -7.32
CA GLN A 207 -15.61 25.11 -7.97
C GLN A 207 -15.89 25.99 -9.19
N HIS A 208 -15.67 27.30 -9.04
CA HIS A 208 -15.93 28.31 -10.06
C HIS A 208 -15.02 28.19 -11.32
N LEU A 209 -13.98 27.37 -11.26
CA LEU A 209 -13.10 27.05 -12.38
C LEU A 209 -13.35 25.65 -12.94
N CYS A 210 -14.31 24.89 -12.38
CA CYS A 210 -14.48 23.47 -12.69
C CYS A 210 -15.50 23.27 -13.82
N GLU A 211 -15.03 22.96 -15.03
CA GLU A 211 -15.89 22.64 -16.17
C GLU A 211 -16.79 21.41 -15.92
N GLY A 212 -16.29 20.40 -15.21
CA GLY A 212 -17.10 19.23 -14.85
C GLY A 212 -18.27 19.55 -13.94
N PHE A 213 -18.11 20.54 -13.05
CA PHE A 213 -19.20 21.06 -12.22
C PHE A 213 -20.21 21.84 -13.07
N HIS A 214 -19.74 22.81 -13.86
CA HIS A 214 -20.62 23.65 -14.70
C HIS A 214 -21.44 22.85 -15.72
N ARG A 215 -20.89 21.74 -16.19
CA ARG A 215 -21.56 20.83 -17.14
C ARG A 215 -22.36 19.70 -16.48
N GLY A 216 -22.39 19.63 -15.15
CA GLY A 216 -23.09 18.57 -14.40
C GLY A 216 -22.42 17.19 -14.45
N ASN A 217 -21.16 17.11 -14.89
CA ASN A 217 -20.44 15.84 -15.11
C ASN A 217 -19.52 15.43 -13.93
N ALA A 218 -19.42 16.23 -12.88
CA ALA A 218 -18.50 15.98 -11.79
C ALA A 218 -18.70 14.60 -11.10
N ALA A 219 -19.95 14.11 -11.03
CA ALA A 219 -20.28 12.83 -10.41
C ALA A 219 -19.88 11.62 -11.28
N VAL A 220 -19.90 11.78 -12.63
CA VAL A 220 -19.58 10.67 -13.57
C VAL A 220 -18.09 10.60 -13.90
N LEU A 221 -17.35 11.69 -13.70
CA LEU A 221 -15.91 11.74 -13.91
C LEU A 221 -15.16 11.34 -12.62
N PRO A 222 -13.97 10.75 -12.71
CA PRO A 222 -13.24 10.40 -13.94
C PRO A 222 -13.70 9.04 -14.52
N LEU A 223 -13.51 8.86 -15.81
CA LEU A 223 -13.67 7.53 -16.38
C LEU A 223 -12.49 6.63 -15.99
N ARG A 224 -12.81 5.34 -15.82
CA ARG A 224 -11.83 4.29 -15.53
C ARG A 224 -12.00 3.18 -16.56
N ALA A 225 -10.88 2.60 -16.98
CA ALA A 225 -10.93 1.39 -17.80
C ALA A 225 -11.62 0.26 -17.01
N ALA A 226 -12.35 -0.60 -17.73
CA ALA A 226 -12.97 -1.78 -17.14
C ALA A 226 -11.92 -2.65 -16.46
N LYS A 227 -12.22 -3.10 -15.24
CA LYS A 227 -11.32 -4.01 -14.50
C LYS A 227 -11.36 -5.39 -15.14
N LYS A 228 -10.19 -5.98 -15.38
CA LYS A 228 -10.09 -7.39 -15.76
C LYS A 228 -10.64 -8.26 -14.62
N ALA A 229 -11.30 -9.37 -14.99
CA ALA A 229 -11.75 -10.37 -14.02
C ALA A 229 -10.54 -10.93 -13.26
N ARG A 230 -10.72 -11.17 -11.95
CA ARG A 230 -9.68 -11.82 -11.14
C ARG A 230 -9.67 -13.31 -11.41
N ARG A 231 -8.49 -13.90 -11.36
CA ARG A 231 -8.34 -15.37 -11.32
C ARG A 231 -8.78 -15.86 -9.94
N VAL A 232 -9.65 -16.85 -9.89
CA VAL A 232 -10.05 -17.52 -8.66
C VAL A 232 -9.11 -18.70 -8.41
N GLU A 233 -8.57 -18.81 -7.21
CA GLU A 233 -7.78 -19.95 -6.75
C GLU A 233 -8.44 -20.55 -5.51
N ASN A 234 -8.74 -21.83 -5.58
CA ASN A 234 -9.24 -22.62 -4.46
C ASN A 234 -8.04 -23.16 -3.67
N ARG A 235 -8.11 -23.09 -2.33
CA ARG A 235 -7.03 -23.55 -1.44
C ARG A 235 -7.57 -24.23 -0.22
N THR A 236 -6.88 -25.27 0.24
CA THR A 236 -7.06 -25.88 1.56
C THR A 236 -5.94 -25.35 2.46
N VAL A 237 -6.28 -24.51 3.45
CA VAL A 237 -5.34 -23.90 4.40
C VAL A 237 -5.25 -24.75 5.66
N LEU A 238 -4.04 -25.07 6.08
CA LEU A 238 -3.75 -25.94 7.21
C LEU A 238 -3.29 -25.14 8.41
N VAL A 239 -4.07 -25.15 9.50
CA VAL A 239 -3.65 -24.62 10.80
C VAL A 239 -2.99 -25.77 11.55
N VAL A 240 -1.68 -25.86 11.45
CA VAL A 240 -0.89 -26.99 11.95
C VAL A 240 -0.44 -26.74 13.37
N ARG A 241 -0.68 -27.71 14.25
CA ARG A 241 -0.15 -27.72 15.61
C ARG A 241 0.60 -28.99 15.92
N CYS A 242 1.66 -28.86 16.71
CA CYS A 242 2.34 -29.97 17.38
C CYS A 242 2.56 -29.57 18.83
N GLY A 243 1.79 -30.12 19.73
CA GLY A 243 1.69 -29.66 21.12
C GLY A 243 1.28 -28.17 21.18
N GLN A 244 2.11 -27.34 21.78
CA GLN A 244 1.87 -25.90 21.89
C GLN A 244 2.42 -25.09 20.69
N LEU A 245 3.14 -25.73 19.77
CA LEU A 245 3.78 -25.06 18.66
C LEU A 245 2.87 -25.01 17.41
N VAL A 246 3.03 -23.93 16.63
CA VAL A 246 2.33 -23.69 15.38
C VAL A 246 3.29 -23.90 14.21
N GLY A 247 2.91 -24.70 13.24
CA GLY A 247 3.68 -24.98 12.04
C GLY A 247 3.47 -23.91 10.96
N LEU A 248 4.56 -23.27 10.54
CA LEU A 248 4.58 -22.25 9.48
C LEU A 248 5.43 -22.73 8.32
N ARG A 249 5.15 -22.19 7.14
CA ARG A 249 5.97 -22.37 5.95
C ARG A 249 6.38 -21.01 5.39
N GLN A 250 7.62 -20.88 4.95
CA GLN A 250 8.04 -19.69 4.22
C GLN A 250 7.74 -19.87 2.73
N ARG A 251 7.09 -18.87 2.14
CA ARG A 251 6.77 -18.86 0.71
C ARG A 251 8.02 -18.68 -0.16
N PRO A 252 8.00 -19.18 -1.40
CA PRO A 252 9.08 -18.94 -2.36
C PRO A 252 9.39 -17.44 -2.51
N LYS A 253 10.64 -17.11 -2.84
CA LYS A 253 11.10 -15.71 -3.04
C LYS A 253 10.48 -15.02 -4.28
N LYS A 254 9.62 -15.70 -5.04
CA LYS A 254 8.92 -15.17 -6.23
C LYS A 254 7.43 -15.47 -6.15
N GLY A 255 6.62 -14.62 -6.79
CA GLY A 255 5.16 -14.80 -6.87
C GLY A 255 4.39 -14.01 -5.80
N LEU A 256 3.12 -14.36 -5.64
CA LEU A 256 2.22 -13.70 -4.69
C LEU A 256 2.70 -13.93 -3.24
N LEU A 257 2.78 -12.87 -2.44
CA LEU A 257 3.25 -12.91 -1.04
C LEU A 257 4.66 -13.51 -0.90
N ALA A 258 5.53 -13.31 -1.88
CA ALA A 258 6.87 -13.89 -1.95
C ALA A 258 7.67 -13.69 -0.66
N GLY A 259 8.34 -14.73 -0.18
CA GLY A 259 9.22 -14.73 1.00
C GLY A 259 8.54 -14.51 2.35
N LEU A 260 7.23 -14.27 2.40
CA LEU A 260 6.49 -14.14 3.66
C LEU A 260 6.22 -15.51 4.28
N TRP A 261 5.94 -15.50 5.57
CA TRP A 261 5.45 -16.68 6.27
C TRP A 261 3.98 -16.92 5.96
N GLU A 262 3.56 -18.18 5.96
CA GLU A 262 2.18 -18.56 5.72
C GLU A 262 1.77 -19.77 6.59
N LEU A 263 0.48 -19.90 6.82
CA LEU A 263 -0.08 -21.19 7.17
C LEU A 263 0.05 -22.10 5.94
N PRO A 264 0.57 -23.33 6.07
CA PRO A 264 0.70 -24.24 4.94
C PRO A 264 -0.61 -24.38 4.18
N SER A 265 -0.55 -24.44 2.87
CA SER A 265 -1.75 -24.60 2.05
C SER A 265 -1.50 -25.55 0.87
N LEU A 266 -2.54 -26.26 0.48
CA LEU A 266 -2.61 -27.13 -0.68
C LEU A 266 -3.54 -26.51 -1.71
N ASP A 267 -3.30 -26.79 -2.99
CA ASP A 267 -4.16 -26.32 -4.06
C ASP A 267 -5.48 -27.11 -4.09
N GLY A 268 -6.58 -26.43 -4.40
CA GLY A 268 -7.92 -27.00 -4.42
C GLY A 268 -8.63 -27.00 -3.06
N HIS A 269 -9.93 -27.35 -3.11
CA HIS A 269 -10.74 -27.68 -1.94
C HIS A 269 -10.72 -29.18 -1.76
N LEU A 270 -9.76 -29.68 -0.98
CA LEU A 270 -9.59 -31.10 -0.77
C LEU A 270 -10.70 -31.67 0.12
N SER A 271 -11.23 -32.84 -0.25
CA SER A 271 -12.05 -33.67 0.62
C SER A 271 -11.22 -34.21 1.79
N PRO A 272 -11.85 -34.69 2.86
CA PRO A 272 -11.13 -35.31 3.99
C PRO A 272 -10.19 -36.44 3.58
N ASP A 273 -10.58 -37.26 2.60
CA ASP A 273 -9.80 -38.43 2.15
C ASP A 273 -8.61 -37.98 1.29
N GLU A 274 -8.81 -37.03 0.35
CA GLU A 274 -7.73 -36.46 -0.44
C GLU A 274 -6.71 -35.73 0.47
N LEU A 275 -7.20 -35.03 1.49
CA LEU A 275 -6.31 -34.37 2.45
C LEU A 275 -5.50 -35.37 3.24
N ARG A 276 -6.11 -36.45 3.76
CA ARG A 276 -5.40 -37.52 4.47
C ARG A 276 -4.33 -38.14 3.59
N ALA A 277 -4.65 -38.46 2.34
CA ALA A 277 -3.70 -39.02 1.38
C ALA A 277 -2.51 -38.06 1.17
N ALA A 278 -2.77 -36.75 0.94
CA ALA A 278 -1.72 -35.76 0.74
C ALA A 278 -0.82 -35.60 1.98
N LEU A 279 -1.38 -35.58 3.19
CA LEU A 279 -0.62 -35.49 4.43
C LEU A 279 0.23 -36.74 4.69
N THR A 280 -0.28 -37.92 4.33
CA THR A 280 0.47 -39.19 4.40
C THR A 280 1.64 -39.19 3.42
N GLU A 281 1.44 -38.70 2.19
CA GLU A 281 2.51 -38.55 1.17
C GLU A 281 3.62 -37.58 1.61
N MET A 282 3.26 -36.56 2.41
CA MET A 282 4.21 -35.61 3.02
C MET A 282 4.89 -36.17 4.27
N ASP A 283 4.60 -37.40 4.69
CA ASP A 283 5.11 -38.03 5.92
C ASP A 283 4.73 -37.27 7.20
N TRP A 284 3.49 -36.75 7.25
CA TRP A 284 2.99 -36.07 8.44
C TRP A 284 2.24 -37.04 9.36
N SER A 285 2.69 -37.16 10.61
CA SER A 285 2.05 -37.96 11.64
C SER A 285 0.80 -37.29 12.20
N VAL A 286 -0.30 -37.41 11.51
CA VAL A 286 -1.55 -36.71 11.82
C VAL A 286 -2.32 -37.41 12.94
N ARG A 287 -2.51 -36.72 14.05
CA ARG A 287 -3.32 -37.16 15.21
C ARG A 287 -4.80 -36.81 15.04
N LYS A 288 -5.08 -35.57 14.56
CA LYS A 288 -6.45 -35.02 14.49
C LYS A 288 -6.62 -34.05 13.31
N LEU A 289 -7.79 -34.13 12.68
CA LEU A 289 -8.23 -33.19 11.66
C LEU A 289 -9.60 -32.62 12.04
N LEU A 290 -9.75 -31.30 11.98
CA LEU A 290 -11.03 -30.61 12.17
C LEU A 290 -11.24 -29.58 11.08
N SER A 291 -12.41 -29.58 10.45
CA SER A 291 -12.79 -28.55 9.48
C SER A 291 -13.03 -27.21 10.18
N LEU A 292 -12.50 -26.16 9.59
CA LEU A 292 -12.70 -24.77 10.01
C LEU A 292 -13.65 -24.05 9.04
N ARG A 293 -14.14 -22.89 9.45
CA ARG A 293 -14.98 -22.05 8.60
C ARG A 293 -14.20 -21.63 7.34
N PRO A 294 -14.84 -21.67 6.16
CA PRO A 294 -14.21 -21.15 4.95
C PRO A 294 -13.97 -19.64 5.03
N ALA A 295 -12.98 -19.19 4.30
CA ALA A 295 -12.64 -17.78 4.20
C ALA A 295 -12.35 -17.39 2.75
N LYS A 296 -12.46 -16.10 2.46
CA LYS A 296 -12.17 -15.54 1.15
C LYS A 296 -11.22 -14.36 1.31
N HIS A 297 -10.22 -14.27 0.46
CA HIS A 297 -9.33 -13.10 0.40
C HIS A 297 -9.16 -12.62 -1.03
N ILE A 298 -9.22 -11.29 -1.21
CA ILE A 298 -9.18 -10.64 -2.52
C ILE A 298 -7.88 -9.86 -2.65
N PHE A 299 -7.02 -10.30 -3.56
CA PHE A 299 -5.85 -9.56 -4.03
C PHE A 299 -6.18 -8.75 -5.29
N THR A 300 -5.22 -8.02 -5.80
CA THR A 300 -5.41 -7.18 -7.01
C THR A 300 -5.84 -7.99 -8.23
N HIS A 301 -5.18 -9.14 -8.47
CA HIS A 301 -5.37 -9.96 -9.68
C HIS A 301 -5.86 -11.38 -9.39
N VAL A 302 -5.90 -11.78 -8.14
CA VAL A 302 -6.25 -13.13 -7.69
C VAL A 302 -7.23 -13.04 -6.53
N GLU A 303 -8.12 -13.99 -6.45
CA GLU A 303 -9.06 -14.18 -5.36
C GLU A 303 -8.90 -15.57 -4.81
N TRP A 304 -8.55 -15.70 -3.52
CA TRP A 304 -8.47 -17.00 -2.85
C TRP A 304 -9.80 -17.35 -2.19
N HIS A 305 -10.31 -18.52 -2.54
CA HIS A 305 -11.38 -19.21 -1.82
C HIS A 305 -10.72 -20.31 -1.00
N MET A 306 -10.84 -20.23 0.33
CA MET A 306 -10.06 -21.06 1.24
C MET A 306 -10.96 -21.88 2.15
N ASN A 307 -10.78 -23.20 2.14
CA ASN A 307 -11.26 -24.08 3.19
C ASN A 307 -10.16 -24.23 4.23
N GLY A 308 -10.47 -24.02 5.51
CA GLY A 308 -9.52 -24.21 6.60
C GLY A 308 -9.63 -25.60 7.21
N VAL A 309 -8.50 -26.16 7.59
CA VAL A 309 -8.44 -27.40 8.36
C VAL A 309 -7.43 -27.25 9.50
N TYR A 310 -7.86 -27.51 10.71
CA TYR A 310 -6.97 -27.67 11.85
C TYR A 310 -6.34 -29.08 11.79
N VAL A 311 -5.02 -29.11 11.89
CA VAL A 311 -4.22 -30.33 11.81
C VAL A 311 -3.36 -30.46 13.07
N GLU A 312 -3.61 -31.46 13.89
CA GLU A 312 -2.78 -31.79 15.04
C GLU A 312 -1.83 -32.93 14.66
N LEU A 313 -0.53 -32.70 14.90
CA LEU A 313 0.53 -33.65 14.61
C LEU A 313 1.07 -34.29 15.91
N ASP A 314 1.48 -35.54 15.86
CA ASP A 314 2.19 -36.24 16.94
C ASP A 314 3.65 -35.82 17.03
N ALA A 315 4.27 -35.44 15.90
CA ALA A 315 5.65 -34.97 15.82
C ALA A 315 5.78 -33.80 14.84
N PRO A 316 6.77 -32.90 15.02
CA PRO A 316 7.00 -31.81 14.09
C PRO A 316 7.34 -32.29 12.68
N ALA A 317 6.63 -31.74 11.68
CA ALA A 317 6.89 -32.05 10.26
C ALA A 317 8.17 -31.33 9.78
N PRO A 318 9.12 -32.04 9.14
CA PRO A 318 10.45 -31.48 8.78
C PRO A 318 10.38 -30.27 7.83
N ALA A 319 9.32 -30.19 7.00
CA ALA A 319 9.14 -29.11 6.03
C ALA A 319 8.57 -27.80 6.62
N LEU A 320 8.29 -27.79 7.94
CA LEU A 320 7.70 -26.65 8.63
C LEU A 320 8.63 -26.09 9.69
N THR A 321 8.52 -24.79 9.90
CA THR A 321 9.11 -24.12 11.05
C THR A 321 8.06 -24.06 12.17
N PHE A 322 8.38 -24.63 13.30
CA PHE A 322 7.49 -24.65 14.45
C PHE A 322 7.85 -23.54 15.43
N VAL A 323 6.87 -22.72 15.78
CA VAL A 323 7.04 -21.53 16.65
C VAL A 323 5.94 -21.50 17.70
N THR A 324 6.21 -20.84 18.81
CA THR A 324 5.18 -20.58 19.83
C THR A 324 4.16 -19.55 19.31
N PRO A 325 2.92 -19.52 19.84
CA PRO A 325 1.96 -18.45 19.53
C PRO A 325 2.48 -17.04 19.82
N ALA A 326 3.35 -16.88 20.83
CA ALA A 326 3.98 -15.61 21.14
C ALA A 326 4.98 -15.19 20.06
N GLU A 327 5.88 -16.07 19.66
CA GLU A 327 6.81 -15.81 18.55
C GLU A 327 6.07 -15.51 17.25
N LEU A 328 5.00 -16.28 16.94
CA LEU A 328 4.16 -16.02 15.76
C LEU A 328 3.61 -14.59 15.77
N ARG A 329 3.08 -14.14 16.90
CA ARG A 329 2.54 -12.80 17.05
C ARG A 329 3.61 -11.71 16.96
N ASP A 330 4.78 -11.94 17.56
CA ASP A 330 5.77 -10.88 17.80
C ASP A 330 6.85 -10.82 16.69
N ALA A 331 7.20 -11.93 16.03
CA ALA A 331 8.33 -12.02 15.10
C ALA A 331 7.95 -12.42 13.67
N TYR A 332 6.86 -13.16 13.46
CA TYR A 332 6.54 -13.70 12.14
C TYR A 332 5.42 -12.90 11.48
N ALA A 333 5.71 -12.23 10.36
CA ALA A 333 4.71 -11.48 9.59
C ALA A 333 3.84 -12.44 8.77
N LEU A 334 2.56 -12.56 9.14
CA LEU A 334 1.57 -13.32 8.37
C LEU A 334 0.71 -12.40 7.53
N PRO A 335 0.51 -12.70 6.22
CA PRO A 335 -0.44 -11.98 5.39
C PRO A 335 -1.85 -11.98 5.97
N SER A 336 -2.56 -10.85 5.82
CA SER A 336 -3.94 -10.70 6.26
C SER A 336 -4.92 -11.73 5.67
N ALA A 337 -4.53 -12.41 4.58
CA ALA A 337 -5.27 -13.52 4.00
C ALA A 337 -5.52 -14.67 4.99
N PHE A 338 -4.62 -14.87 5.95
CA PHE A 338 -4.72 -15.95 6.94
C PHE A 338 -5.38 -15.53 8.26
N ARG A 339 -5.78 -14.26 8.42
CA ARG A 339 -6.31 -13.72 9.69
C ARG A 339 -7.47 -14.54 10.25
N SER A 340 -8.40 -14.99 9.39
CA SER A 340 -9.56 -15.79 9.80
C SER A 340 -9.19 -17.16 10.39
N PHE A 341 -7.99 -17.64 10.12
CA PHE A 341 -7.52 -18.95 10.60
C PHE A 341 -6.58 -18.79 11.81
N VAL A 342 -5.88 -17.67 11.93
CA VAL A 342 -5.01 -17.38 13.08
C VAL A 342 -5.80 -17.25 14.38
N SER A 343 -7.02 -16.71 14.33
CA SER A 343 -7.89 -16.61 15.50
C SER A 343 -8.20 -17.95 16.17
N VAL A 344 -8.07 -19.07 15.46
CA VAL A 344 -8.24 -20.44 16.02
C VAL A 344 -7.06 -20.82 16.92
N LEU A 345 -5.91 -20.15 16.79
CA LEU A 345 -4.69 -20.42 17.56
C LEU A 345 -4.67 -19.71 18.93
N GLU A 346 -5.60 -18.77 19.14
CA GLU A 346 -5.69 -17.94 20.36
C GLU A 346 -6.56 -18.62 21.44
N HIS A 347 -7.17 -19.76 21.12
CA HIS A 347 -8.01 -20.59 22.00
C HIS A 347 -7.43 -22.01 22.13
#